data_9cd74138e47c86592445c6625afde31b
#
_entry.id   9cd74138e47c86592445c6625afde31b
#
_cell.length_a   1.000
_cell.length_b   1.000
_cell.length_c   1.000
_cell.angle_alpha   90.00
_cell.angle_beta   90.00
_cell.angle_gamma   90.00
#
_symmetry.space_group_name_H-M   'P 1'
#
loop_
_entity.id
_entity.type
_entity.pdbx_description
1 polymer ?
#
loop_
_entity_poly.entity_id
_entity_poly.type
_entity_poly.pdbx_seq_one_letter_code
_entity_poly.pdbx_strand_id
1 'polypeptide(L)'
;MADVDWRDIVFRQAPQSGEATAGLARMRPEGVDLSHGVALYLDEISVSFDGFRALDRLSLSIDAGELRCVIGPNGAGKTTMMDVITGKTRPDSGQAWFGQTIDLLRLRESEVVAAGIGRKFQKPTVFENLEVRHNLELAMKAPKRVRDALHSRPGPRQIERMHEVLHIIGLSEQARRRAGELSHGQKQWLEIGMLLMLEPQLLLLDEPVAGMTDAETERTAELLLSLAGTHTLMVVEHDMEFVRAIAQRVTVLHEGRVLAEGSLQQVQADERVVEVYLGR
;
A
#
# COMPACT_ATOMS: atom_id res chain seq x y z
N MET A 1 -14.61 15.31 21.97
CA MET A 1 -13.25 15.45 21.41
C MET A 1 -13.41 16.40 20.25
N ALA A 2 -12.71 17.54 20.24
CA ALA A 2 -12.89 18.56 19.22
C ALA A 2 -12.45 17.99 17.86
N ASP A 3 -13.29 18.20 16.84
CA ASP A 3 -12.92 17.96 15.44
C ASP A 3 -11.69 18.82 15.13
N VAL A 4 -10.56 18.18 14.98
CA VAL A 4 -9.33 18.82 14.51
C VAL A 4 -9.48 18.94 13.00
N ASP A 5 -9.63 20.17 12.50
CA ASP A 5 -9.62 20.42 11.07
C ASP A 5 -8.22 20.18 10.51
N TRP A 6 -8.02 19.02 9.93
CA TRP A 6 -6.75 18.55 9.35
C TRP A 6 -6.21 19.49 8.27
N ARG A 7 -7.09 20.28 7.63
CA ARG A 7 -6.71 21.32 6.66
C ARG A 7 -5.77 22.35 7.30
N ASP A 8 -6.02 22.73 8.55
CA ASP A 8 -5.18 23.70 9.28
C ASP A 8 -3.79 23.15 9.64
N ILE A 9 -3.65 21.83 9.78
CA ILE A 9 -2.36 21.17 10.09
C ILE A 9 -1.53 21.00 8.82
N VAL A 10 -2.13 20.53 7.74
CA VAL A 10 -1.43 20.24 6.47
C VAL A 10 -1.00 21.51 5.74
N PHE A 11 -1.79 22.61 5.80
CA PHE A 11 -1.54 23.82 5.01
C PHE A 11 -0.75 24.91 5.71
N ARG A 12 -0.45 24.81 7.01
CA ARG A 12 0.38 25.82 7.69
C ARG A 12 1.84 25.88 7.23
N GLN A 13 2.31 24.90 6.46
CA GLN A 13 3.72 24.83 6.00
C GLN A 13 3.87 24.53 4.49
N ALA A 14 2.85 24.78 3.66
CA ALA A 14 3.03 24.65 2.21
C ALA A 14 4.06 25.69 1.72
N PRO A 15 5.19 25.29 1.08
CA PRO A 15 6.16 26.25 0.55
C PRO A 15 5.53 27.06 -0.55
N GLN A 16 5.72 28.40 -0.50
CA GLN A 16 5.24 29.32 -1.51
C GLN A 16 5.87 28.99 -2.87
N SER A 17 5.09 29.12 -3.92
CA SER A 17 5.35 28.73 -5.33
C SER A 17 6.54 29.46 -5.97
N GLY A 18 7.74 29.14 -5.58
CA GLY A 18 8.97 29.70 -6.17
C GLY A 18 10.19 28.79 -6.03
N GLU A 19 10.12 27.76 -5.20
CA GLU A 19 11.28 26.90 -4.89
C GLU A 19 11.14 25.46 -5.42
N ALA A 20 10.27 25.21 -6.39
CA ALA A 20 9.90 23.89 -6.87
C ALA A 20 11.04 23.07 -7.53
N THR A 21 12.13 23.71 -7.95
CA THR A 21 13.30 23.02 -8.55
C THR A 21 14.38 22.65 -7.55
N ALA A 22 14.40 23.27 -6.37
CA ALA A 22 15.37 22.95 -5.31
C ALA A 22 14.91 21.77 -4.41
N GLY A 23 13.63 21.36 -4.46
CA GLY A 23 13.05 20.32 -3.62
C GLY A 23 13.55 18.91 -3.91
N LEU A 24 13.86 18.60 -5.17
CA LEU A 24 14.37 17.27 -5.59
C LEU A 24 15.79 16.98 -5.06
N ALA A 25 16.58 17.99 -4.77
CA ALA A 25 17.93 17.84 -4.20
C ALA A 25 17.93 17.64 -2.69
N ARG A 26 16.79 17.80 -2.01
CA ARG A 26 16.64 17.74 -0.55
C ARG A 26 15.80 16.55 -0.06
N MET A 27 15.50 15.55 -0.88
CA MET A 27 15.06 14.26 -0.35
C MET A 27 16.22 13.67 0.44
N ARG A 28 16.30 14.01 1.73
CA ARG A 28 17.16 13.30 2.66
C ARG A 28 16.68 11.85 2.72
N PRO A 29 17.59 10.86 2.86
CA PRO A 29 17.24 9.47 3.09
C PRO A 29 16.64 9.20 4.48
N GLU A 30 16.35 10.23 5.25
CA GLU A 30 15.62 10.17 6.51
C GLU A 30 14.14 10.10 6.13
N GLY A 31 13.52 8.96 6.38
CA GLY A 31 12.17 8.54 6.01
C GLY A 31 11.06 9.59 6.03
N VAL A 32 9.89 9.22 5.55
CA VAL A 32 8.69 10.06 5.60
C VAL A 32 8.41 10.52 7.03
N ASP A 33 8.06 11.80 7.21
CA ASP A 33 7.65 12.32 8.53
C ASP A 33 6.21 11.89 8.84
N LEU A 34 6.06 10.95 9.78
CA LEU A 34 4.79 10.44 10.29
C LEU A 34 4.50 10.94 11.71
N SER A 35 5.23 11.94 12.22
CA SER A 35 5.14 12.41 13.61
C SER A 35 3.76 12.90 14.03
N HIS A 36 2.92 13.31 13.07
CA HIS A 36 1.56 13.78 13.32
C HIS A 36 0.48 12.70 13.11
N GLY A 37 0.86 11.45 12.97
CA GLY A 37 -0.05 10.31 12.99
C GLY A 37 -0.67 9.94 11.66
N VAL A 38 -0.69 10.81 10.63
CA VAL A 38 -1.26 10.50 9.30
C VAL A 38 -0.17 10.02 8.34
N ALA A 39 -0.38 8.83 7.75
CA ALA A 39 0.52 8.26 6.75
C ALA A 39 0.11 8.66 5.32
N LEU A 40 -1.18 8.60 5.00
CA LEU A 40 -1.71 8.93 3.68
C LEU A 40 -2.87 9.90 3.79
N TYR A 41 -2.87 10.95 2.99
CA TYR A 41 -3.95 11.91 2.89
C TYR A 41 -4.30 12.19 1.42
N LEU A 42 -5.52 11.89 1.04
CA LEU A 42 -6.13 12.21 -0.25
C LEU A 42 -7.22 13.24 -0.01
N ASP A 43 -7.24 14.33 -0.80
CA ASP A 43 -8.23 15.39 -0.67
C ASP A 43 -8.84 15.72 -2.03
N GLU A 44 -10.15 15.53 -2.15
CA GLU A 44 -10.97 15.82 -3.33
C GLU A 44 -10.40 15.29 -4.65
N ILE A 45 -9.76 14.12 -4.61
CA ILE A 45 -9.19 13.48 -5.79
C ILE A 45 -10.29 13.14 -6.80
N SER A 46 -10.15 13.66 -8.01
CA SER A 46 -11.04 13.34 -9.14
C SER A 46 -10.23 12.82 -10.32
N VAL A 47 -10.73 11.73 -10.93
CA VAL A 47 -10.12 11.09 -12.11
C VAL A 47 -11.19 10.73 -13.11
N SER A 48 -11.01 11.12 -14.36
CA SER A 48 -11.92 10.78 -15.46
C SER A 48 -11.15 10.06 -16.59
N PHE A 49 -11.76 9.04 -17.18
CA PHE A 49 -11.28 8.32 -18.36
C PHE A 49 -12.36 8.38 -19.44
N ASP A 50 -12.06 8.98 -20.58
CA ASP A 50 -12.98 9.07 -21.73
C ASP A 50 -14.42 9.50 -21.37
N GLY A 51 -14.53 10.45 -20.43
CA GLY A 51 -15.81 10.96 -19.95
C GLY A 51 -16.45 10.15 -18.81
N PHE A 52 -15.92 8.99 -18.47
CA PHE A 52 -16.32 8.24 -17.28
C PHE A 52 -15.53 8.71 -16.06
N ARG A 53 -16.23 9.13 -15.00
CA ARG A 53 -15.62 9.57 -13.76
C ARG A 53 -15.35 8.37 -12.86
N ALA A 54 -14.07 7.97 -12.76
CA ALA A 54 -13.64 6.84 -11.97
C ALA A 54 -13.45 7.20 -10.48
N LEU A 55 -12.99 8.43 -10.19
CA LEU A 55 -13.00 9.02 -8.85
C LEU A 55 -13.67 10.39 -8.90
N ASP A 56 -14.49 10.68 -7.91
CA ASP A 56 -15.26 11.92 -7.83
C ASP A 56 -15.11 12.56 -6.45
N ARG A 57 -14.17 13.50 -6.34
CA ARG A 57 -13.82 14.20 -5.10
C ARG A 57 -13.61 13.25 -3.91
N LEU A 58 -12.85 12.18 -4.16
CA LEU A 58 -12.53 11.21 -3.14
C LEU A 58 -11.58 11.83 -2.11
N SER A 59 -12.00 11.84 -0.84
CA SER A 59 -11.16 12.22 0.30
C SER A 59 -11.02 11.04 1.25
N LEU A 60 -9.78 10.74 1.66
CA LEU A 60 -9.45 9.61 2.53
C LEU A 60 -8.18 9.94 3.33
N SER A 61 -8.18 9.61 4.63
CA SER A 61 -6.97 9.64 5.45
C SER A 61 -6.72 8.27 6.07
N ILE A 62 -5.44 7.87 6.15
CA ILE A 62 -5.00 6.64 6.80
C ILE A 62 -3.93 7.02 7.82
N ASP A 63 -4.12 6.58 9.06
CA ASP A 63 -3.19 6.86 10.14
C ASP A 63 -1.93 5.97 10.06
N ALA A 64 -0.82 6.44 10.60
CA ALA A 64 0.42 5.68 10.64
C ALA A 64 0.24 4.41 11.49
N GLY A 65 0.66 3.26 10.93
CA GLY A 65 0.51 1.96 11.58
C GLY A 65 -0.90 1.35 11.49
N GLU A 66 -1.86 2.06 10.89
CA GLU A 66 -3.23 1.57 10.71
C GLU A 66 -3.29 0.45 9.66
N LEU A 67 -4.17 -0.55 9.91
CA LEU A 67 -4.62 -1.52 8.91
C LEU A 67 -6.01 -1.11 8.42
N ARG A 68 -6.08 -0.52 7.25
CA ARG A 68 -7.30 -0.08 6.58
C ARG A 68 -7.72 -1.08 5.52
N CYS A 69 -8.94 -1.60 5.63
CA CYS A 69 -9.57 -2.32 4.53
C CYS A 69 -10.41 -1.38 3.67
N VAL A 70 -10.25 -1.46 2.36
CA VAL A 70 -11.06 -0.72 1.38
C VAL A 70 -11.90 -1.71 0.61
N ILE A 71 -13.22 -1.62 0.75
CA ILE A 71 -14.19 -2.49 0.10
C ILE A 71 -15.08 -1.68 -0.85
N GLY A 72 -15.83 -2.37 -1.69
CA GLY A 72 -16.77 -1.74 -2.61
C GLY A 72 -17.00 -2.61 -3.85
N PRO A 73 -18.08 -2.38 -4.60
CA PRO A 73 -18.37 -3.14 -5.81
C PRO A 73 -17.29 -2.95 -6.90
N ASN A 74 -17.37 -3.79 -7.94
CA ASN A 74 -16.51 -3.61 -9.11
C ASN A 74 -16.82 -2.26 -9.77
N GLY A 75 -15.78 -1.54 -10.20
CA GLY A 75 -15.95 -0.19 -10.74
C GLY A 75 -16.08 0.93 -9.71
N ALA A 76 -16.04 0.64 -8.40
CA ALA A 76 -16.13 1.67 -7.34
C ALA A 76 -14.93 2.64 -7.28
N GLY A 77 -13.88 2.41 -8.07
CA GLY A 77 -12.69 3.28 -8.09
C GLY A 77 -11.49 2.78 -7.26
N LYS A 78 -11.56 1.60 -6.63
CA LYS A 78 -10.52 1.07 -5.75
C LYS A 78 -9.13 1.02 -6.41
N THR A 79 -9.03 0.40 -7.60
CA THR A 79 -7.78 0.29 -8.36
C THR A 79 -7.29 1.66 -8.83
N THR A 80 -8.20 2.54 -9.29
CA THR A 80 -7.85 3.91 -9.71
C THR A 80 -7.28 4.72 -8.54
N MET A 81 -7.85 4.58 -7.34
CA MET A 81 -7.33 5.22 -6.13
C MET A 81 -5.89 4.75 -5.84
N MET A 82 -5.64 3.43 -5.89
CA MET A 82 -4.29 2.89 -5.71
C MET A 82 -3.33 3.37 -6.82
N ASP A 83 -3.80 3.46 -8.06
CA ASP A 83 -3.02 3.97 -9.19
C ASP A 83 -2.65 5.46 -9.01
N VAL A 84 -3.52 6.28 -8.40
CA VAL A 84 -3.20 7.66 -8.03
C VAL A 84 -2.13 7.71 -6.94
N ILE A 85 -2.28 6.93 -5.87
CA ILE A 85 -1.32 6.88 -4.75
C ILE A 85 0.07 6.47 -5.24
N THR A 86 0.15 5.52 -6.18
CA THR A 86 1.43 5.02 -6.72
C THR A 86 2.00 5.88 -7.86
N GLY A 87 1.29 6.94 -8.28
CA GLY A 87 1.74 7.84 -9.35
C GLY A 87 1.55 7.30 -10.76
N LYS A 88 0.91 6.14 -10.93
CA LYS A 88 0.58 5.52 -12.21
C LYS A 88 -0.52 6.29 -12.95
N THR A 89 -1.49 6.85 -12.22
CA THR A 89 -2.55 7.71 -12.75
C THR A 89 -2.45 9.09 -12.15
N ARG A 90 -2.51 10.14 -12.99
CA ARG A 90 -2.58 11.54 -12.54
C ARG A 90 -4.04 11.94 -12.41
N PRO A 91 -4.47 12.49 -11.26
CA PRO A 91 -5.81 12.99 -11.11
C PRO A 91 -6.04 14.29 -11.90
N ASP A 92 -7.29 14.55 -12.27
CA ASP A 92 -7.72 15.81 -12.90
C ASP A 92 -7.69 16.97 -11.90
N SER A 93 -7.99 16.67 -10.61
CA SER A 93 -7.98 17.63 -9.51
C SER A 93 -7.78 16.92 -8.16
N GLY A 94 -7.51 17.71 -7.11
CA GLY A 94 -7.32 17.24 -5.76
C GLY A 94 -5.85 17.21 -5.36
N GLN A 95 -5.58 16.67 -4.16
CA GLN A 95 -4.24 16.60 -3.57
C GLN A 95 -4.00 15.22 -2.97
N ALA A 96 -2.74 14.75 -3.01
CA ALA A 96 -2.34 13.47 -2.43
C ALA A 96 -1.00 13.63 -1.70
N TRP A 97 -1.00 13.35 -0.40
CA TRP A 97 0.16 13.52 0.46
C TRP A 97 0.53 12.22 1.16
N PHE A 98 1.83 11.95 1.23
CA PHE A 98 2.38 10.86 2.03
C PHE A 98 3.19 11.45 3.17
N GLY A 99 2.76 11.15 4.41
CA GLY A 99 3.17 11.91 5.58
C GLY A 99 2.82 13.39 5.40
N GLN A 100 3.61 14.26 6.02
CA GLN A 100 3.32 15.69 5.99
C GLN A 100 3.98 16.47 4.85
N THR A 101 4.98 15.87 4.21
CA THR A 101 5.91 16.63 3.36
C THR A 101 5.99 16.13 1.92
N ILE A 102 5.48 14.94 1.62
CA ILE A 102 5.64 14.32 0.30
C ILE A 102 4.37 14.46 -0.52
N ASP A 103 4.38 15.38 -1.50
CA ASP A 103 3.34 15.51 -2.52
C ASP A 103 3.48 14.40 -3.56
N LEU A 104 2.61 13.37 -3.47
CA LEU A 104 2.63 12.20 -4.36
C LEU A 104 2.38 12.57 -5.83
N LEU A 105 1.61 13.63 -6.08
CA LEU A 105 1.27 14.04 -7.43
C LEU A 105 2.47 14.62 -8.20
N ARG A 106 3.57 14.94 -7.52
CA ARG A 106 4.81 15.41 -8.14
C ARG A 106 5.82 14.30 -8.38
N LEU A 107 5.60 13.11 -7.85
CA LEU A 107 6.52 11.99 -7.94
C LEU A 107 6.19 11.09 -9.15
N ARG A 108 7.21 10.41 -9.67
CA ARG A 108 7.07 9.28 -10.58
C ARG A 108 6.88 8.00 -9.77
N GLU A 109 6.37 6.94 -10.38
CA GLU A 109 6.18 5.64 -9.71
C GLU A 109 7.43 5.15 -8.95
N SER A 110 8.61 5.24 -9.57
CA SER A 110 9.87 4.83 -8.94
C SER A 110 10.27 5.71 -7.74
N GLU A 111 9.87 6.99 -7.74
CA GLU A 111 10.11 7.92 -6.64
C GLU A 111 9.14 7.68 -5.50
N VAL A 112 7.90 7.29 -5.80
CA VAL A 112 6.89 6.86 -4.80
C VAL A 112 7.38 5.61 -4.05
N VAL A 113 7.91 4.61 -4.78
CA VAL A 113 8.53 3.43 -4.14
C VAL A 113 9.73 3.83 -3.28
N ALA A 114 10.59 4.73 -3.77
CA ALA A 114 11.74 5.21 -3.01
C ALA A 114 11.34 6.02 -1.77
N ALA A 115 10.18 6.68 -1.79
CA ALA A 115 9.61 7.38 -0.65
C ALA A 115 9.08 6.45 0.45
N GLY A 116 8.88 5.16 0.15
CA GLY A 116 8.45 4.16 1.13
C GLY A 116 7.02 3.65 0.95
N ILE A 117 6.45 3.76 -0.25
CA ILE A 117 5.16 3.13 -0.59
C ILE A 117 5.42 1.89 -1.43
N GLY A 118 5.03 0.72 -0.93
CA GLY A 118 5.07 -0.55 -1.64
C GLY A 118 3.67 -0.95 -2.12
N ARG A 119 3.56 -1.46 -3.36
CA ARG A 119 2.30 -2.00 -3.87
C ARG A 119 2.46 -3.43 -4.35
N LYS A 120 1.60 -4.31 -3.84
CA LYS A 120 1.39 -5.66 -4.37
C LYS A 120 0.26 -5.61 -5.39
N PHE A 121 0.53 -6.14 -6.58
CA PHE A 121 -0.48 -6.28 -7.64
C PHE A 121 -1.22 -7.61 -7.50
N GLN A 122 -2.38 -7.74 -8.16
CA GLN A 122 -3.21 -8.96 -8.11
C GLN A 122 -2.46 -10.23 -8.57
N LYS A 123 -1.62 -10.10 -9.62
CA LYS A 123 -0.84 -11.25 -10.13
C LYS A 123 0.54 -11.25 -9.49
N PRO A 124 1.00 -12.39 -8.92
CA PRO A 124 2.33 -12.48 -8.37
C PRO A 124 3.41 -12.20 -9.42
N THR A 125 4.37 -11.34 -9.06
CA THR A 125 5.47 -10.91 -9.92
C THR A 125 6.81 -11.50 -9.49
N VAL A 126 6.79 -12.76 -9.04
CA VAL A 126 8.00 -13.47 -8.60
C VAL A 126 8.79 -14.02 -9.79
N PHE A 127 10.11 -14.07 -9.65
CA PHE A 127 11.01 -14.69 -10.63
C PHE A 127 11.03 -16.20 -10.43
N GLU A 128 10.16 -16.92 -11.11
CA GLU A 128 9.89 -18.35 -10.89
C GLU A 128 11.13 -19.25 -11.05
N ASN A 129 12.07 -18.90 -11.94
CA ASN A 129 13.30 -19.64 -12.17
C ASN A 129 14.39 -19.40 -11.13
N LEU A 130 14.19 -18.43 -10.23
CA LEU A 130 15.13 -18.12 -9.17
C LEU A 130 14.69 -18.74 -7.84
N GLU A 131 15.64 -18.96 -6.95
CA GLU A 131 15.34 -19.37 -5.58
C GLU A 131 14.59 -18.26 -4.83
N VAL A 132 13.81 -18.64 -3.80
CA VAL A 132 13.08 -17.71 -2.94
C VAL A 132 14.00 -16.61 -2.38
N ARG A 133 15.19 -16.99 -1.85
CA ARG A 133 16.18 -16.03 -1.33
C ARG A 133 16.68 -15.06 -2.39
N HIS A 134 16.87 -15.51 -3.65
CA HIS A 134 17.33 -14.64 -4.73
C HIS A 134 16.24 -13.64 -5.17
N ASN A 135 14.96 -14.01 -5.08
CA ASN A 135 13.86 -13.05 -5.26
C ASN A 135 13.92 -11.91 -4.25
N LEU A 136 14.15 -12.23 -2.97
CA LEU A 136 14.31 -11.23 -1.91
C LEU A 136 15.58 -10.38 -2.13
N GLU A 137 16.69 -11.01 -2.54
CA GLU A 137 17.95 -10.30 -2.84
C GLU A 137 17.74 -9.26 -3.96
N LEU A 138 17.04 -9.61 -5.03
CA LEU A 138 16.75 -8.69 -6.14
C LEU A 138 15.85 -7.53 -5.72
N ALA A 139 15.02 -7.71 -4.71
CA ALA A 139 14.14 -6.66 -4.17
C ALA A 139 14.87 -5.69 -3.22
N MET A 140 16.11 -5.98 -2.81
CA MET A 140 16.87 -5.08 -1.93
C MET A 140 17.10 -3.71 -2.58
N LYS A 141 17.15 -2.66 -1.75
CA LYS A 141 17.62 -1.34 -2.20
C LYS A 141 19.06 -1.45 -2.69
N ALA A 142 19.25 -1.50 -4.01
CA ALA A 142 20.58 -1.56 -4.62
C ALA A 142 21.17 -0.14 -4.79
N PRO A 143 22.51 0.02 -4.74
CA PRO A 143 23.16 1.26 -5.12
C PRO A 143 22.77 1.62 -6.55
N LYS A 144 22.44 2.89 -6.81
CA LYS A 144 21.91 3.40 -8.11
C LYS A 144 22.91 3.29 -9.28
N ARG A 145 24.16 2.84 -9.05
CA ARG A 145 25.16 2.69 -10.11
C ARG A 145 25.19 1.25 -10.59
N VAL A 146 24.96 1.05 -11.88
CA VAL A 146 24.95 -0.28 -12.55
C VAL A 146 26.21 -1.08 -12.25
N ARG A 147 27.38 -0.43 -12.15
CA ARG A 147 28.67 -1.06 -11.85
C ARG A 147 28.73 -1.61 -10.43
N ASP A 148 28.11 -0.94 -9.46
CA ASP A 148 28.08 -1.35 -8.07
C ASP A 148 27.04 -2.46 -7.86
N ALA A 149 25.93 -2.43 -8.60
CA ALA A 149 24.91 -3.48 -8.58
C ALA A 149 25.40 -4.82 -9.15
N LEU A 150 26.28 -4.80 -10.17
CA LEU A 150 26.84 -6.02 -10.79
C LEU A 150 27.87 -6.75 -9.91
N HIS A 151 28.46 -6.07 -8.93
CA HIS A 151 29.54 -6.61 -8.10
C HIS A 151 29.19 -6.61 -6.59
N SER A 152 28.03 -6.08 -6.20
CA SER A 152 27.65 -6.04 -4.79
C SER A 152 27.10 -7.40 -4.34
N ARG A 153 27.81 -8.03 -3.42
CA ARG A 153 27.23 -9.12 -2.62
C ARG A 153 26.47 -8.50 -1.45
N PRO A 154 25.34 -9.10 -1.02
CA PRO A 154 24.63 -8.62 0.14
C PRO A 154 25.56 -8.51 1.36
N GLY A 155 25.56 -7.36 2.01
CA GLY A 155 26.29 -7.17 3.25
C GLY A 155 25.63 -7.91 4.43
N PRO A 156 26.34 -8.05 5.59
CA PRO A 156 25.80 -8.79 6.74
C PRO A 156 24.41 -8.32 7.19
N ARG A 157 24.15 -7.01 7.23
CA ARG A 157 22.83 -6.44 7.58
C ARG A 157 21.74 -6.81 6.58
N GLN A 158 22.07 -6.87 5.29
CA GLN A 158 21.11 -7.25 4.25
C GLN A 158 20.77 -8.74 4.33
N ILE A 159 21.75 -9.58 4.65
CA ILE A 159 21.56 -11.02 4.88
C ILE A 159 20.67 -11.24 6.12
N GLU A 160 20.96 -10.53 7.22
CA GLU A 160 20.13 -10.57 8.44
C GLU A 160 18.69 -10.16 8.14
N ARG A 161 18.50 -9.04 7.44
CA ARG A 161 17.17 -8.56 7.03
C ARG A 161 16.43 -9.59 6.15
N MET A 162 17.14 -10.24 5.23
CA MET A 162 16.55 -11.29 4.40
C MET A 162 16.07 -12.49 5.24
N HIS A 163 16.84 -12.88 6.27
CA HIS A 163 16.43 -13.96 7.17
C HIS A 163 15.23 -13.57 8.02
N GLU A 164 15.17 -12.33 8.52
CA GLU A 164 14.00 -11.80 9.22
C GLU A 164 12.76 -11.83 8.32
N VAL A 165 12.88 -11.34 7.08
CA VAL A 165 11.76 -11.33 6.13
C VAL A 165 11.31 -12.74 5.79
N LEU A 166 12.24 -13.67 5.55
CA LEU A 166 11.91 -15.10 5.33
C LEU A 166 11.14 -15.69 6.51
N HIS A 167 11.50 -15.31 7.73
CA HIS A 167 10.80 -15.75 8.93
C HIS A 167 9.39 -15.15 9.01
N ILE A 168 9.25 -13.84 8.79
CA ILE A 168 7.97 -13.11 8.79
C ILE A 168 7.00 -13.74 7.80
N ILE A 169 7.43 -13.95 6.54
CA ILE A 169 6.57 -14.53 5.50
C ILE A 169 6.46 -16.07 5.60
N GLY A 170 7.15 -16.70 6.57
CA GLY A 170 7.10 -18.14 6.83
C GLY A 170 7.68 -19.02 5.73
N LEU A 171 8.68 -18.55 4.99
CA LEU A 171 9.35 -19.26 3.90
C LEU A 171 10.81 -19.60 4.20
N SER A 172 11.24 -19.63 5.46
CA SER A 172 12.61 -19.91 5.87
C SER A 172 13.13 -21.27 5.36
N GLU A 173 12.28 -22.32 5.43
CA GLU A 173 12.64 -23.66 4.96
C GLU A 173 12.70 -23.75 3.43
N GLN A 174 11.94 -22.90 2.73
CA GLN A 174 11.86 -22.83 1.27
C GLN A 174 12.89 -21.88 0.65
N ALA A 175 13.76 -21.26 1.45
CA ALA A 175 14.71 -20.23 0.99
C ALA A 175 15.54 -20.63 -0.23
N ARG A 176 15.88 -21.91 -0.37
CA ARG A 176 16.69 -22.46 -1.48
C ARG A 176 15.83 -23.14 -2.58
N ARG A 177 14.50 -23.20 -2.42
CA ARG A 177 13.62 -23.73 -3.46
C ARG A 177 13.42 -22.69 -4.56
N ARG A 178 13.16 -23.16 -5.78
CA ARG A 178 12.75 -22.27 -6.88
C ARG A 178 11.36 -21.70 -6.57
N ALA A 179 11.17 -20.41 -6.81
CA ALA A 179 9.89 -19.76 -6.57
C ALA A 179 8.76 -20.35 -7.41
N GLY A 180 9.06 -20.90 -8.60
CA GLY A 180 8.09 -21.61 -9.42
C GLY A 180 7.48 -22.85 -8.78
N GLU A 181 8.18 -23.49 -7.82
CA GLU A 181 7.73 -24.68 -7.10
C GLU A 181 6.85 -24.39 -5.87
N LEU A 182 6.68 -23.12 -5.54
CA LEU A 182 5.83 -22.66 -4.44
C LEU A 182 4.35 -22.79 -4.82
N SER A 183 3.49 -22.98 -3.79
CA SER A 183 2.04 -22.85 -3.96
C SER A 183 1.68 -21.42 -4.36
N HIS A 184 0.42 -21.21 -4.78
CA HIS A 184 -0.06 -19.88 -5.11
C HIS A 184 0.05 -18.92 -3.90
N GLY A 185 -0.42 -19.32 -2.75
CA GLY A 185 -0.31 -18.53 -1.51
C GLY A 185 1.13 -18.25 -1.12
N GLN A 186 2.03 -19.24 -1.21
CA GLN A 186 3.45 -19.05 -0.94
C GLN A 186 4.11 -18.04 -1.90
N LYS A 187 3.70 -17.99 -3.18
CA LYS A 187 4.16 -16.95 -4.13
C LYS A 187 3.68 -15.57 -3.72
N GLN A 188 2.43 -15.46 -3.23
CA GLN A 188 1.89 -14.20 -2.70
C GLN A 188 2.67 -13.73 -1.47
N TRP A 189 3.00 -14.65 -0.53
CA TRP A 189 3.83 -14.31 0.64
C TRP A 189 5.25 -13.88 0.24
N LEU A 190 5.84 -14.56 -0.76
CA LEU A 190 7.14 -14.15 -1.29
C LEU A 190 7.09 -12.73 -1.87
N GLU A 191 6.03 -12.36 -2.59
CA GLU A 191 5.84 -11.01 -3.12
C GLU A 191 5.72 -9.97 -2.01
N ILE A 192 4.96 -10.27 -0.92
CA ILE A 192 4.93 -9.41 0.27
C ILE A 192 6.34 -9.29 0.87
N GLY A 193 7.08 -10.40 0.96
CA GLY A 193 8.47 -10.39 1.41
C GLY A 193 9.37 -9.51 0.56
N MET A 194 9.24 -9.56 -0.77
CA MET A 194 9.99 -8.68 -1.68
C MET A 194 9.68 -7.20 -1.41
N LEU A 195 8.42 -6.85 -1.11
CA LEU A 195 8.06 -5.49 -0.71
C LEU A 195 8.68 -5.12 0.64
N LEU A 196 8.67 -6.02 1.63
CA LEU A 196 9.28 -5.79 2.95
C LEU A 196 10.80 -5.56 2.89
N MET A 197 11.49 -6.11 1.87
CA MET A 197 12.90 -5.82 1.62
C MET A 197 13.17 -4.36 1.23
N LEU A 198 12.16 -3.62 0.78
CA LEU A 198 12.23 -2.18 0.48
C LEU A 198 12.01 -1.31 1.72
N GLU A 199 11.70 -1.92 2.89
CA GLU A 199 11.38 -1.23 4.14
C GLU A 199 10.30 -0.16 3.95
N PRO A 200 9.10 -0.52 3.42
CA PRO A 200 8.04 0.44 3.16
C PRO A 200 7.39 0.92 4.45
N GLN A 201 6.94 2.17 4.46
CA GLN A 201 6.11 2.73 5.53
C GLN A 201 4.62 2.48 5.26
N LEU A 202 4.23 2.42 3.98
CA LEU A 202 2.88 2.12 3.53
C LEU A 202 2.89 0.96 2.53
N LEU A 203 2.10 -0.07 2.81
CA LEU A 203 1.86 -1.21 1.93
C LEU A 203 0.45 -1.15 1.37
N LEU A 204 0.35 -1.16 0.04
CA LEU A 204 -0.90 -1.26 -0.70
C LEU A 204 -1.04 -2.69 -1.23
N LEU A 205 -2.06 -3.41 -0.75
CA LEU A 205 -2.30 -4.80 -1.10
C LEU A 205 -3.64 -4.91 -1.84
N ASP A 206 -3.58 -5.37 -3.10
CA ASP A 206 -4.73 -5.52 -3.98
C ASP A 206 -5.12 -7.00 -4.05
N GLU A 207 -6.25 -7.35 -3.44
CA GLU A 207 -6.79 -8.71 -3.33
C GLU A 207 -5.72 -9.75 -2.92
N PRO A 208 -5.09 -9.57 -1.73
CA PRO A 208 -3.94 -10.39 -1.34
C PRO A 208 -4.25 -11.87 -1.14
N VAL A 209 -5.53 -12.25 -0.97
CA VAL A 209 -5.95 -13.66 -0.74
C VAL A 209 -6.66 -14.29 -1.92
N ALA A 210 -6.74 -13.59 -3.07
CA ALA A 210 -7.40 -14.14 -4.25
C ALA A 210 -6.81 -15.48 -4.68
N GLY A 211 -7.66 -16.51 -4.79
CA GLY A 211 -7.26 -17.87 -5.21
C GLY A 211 -6.49 -18.69 -4.18
N MET A 212 -6.47 -18.25 -2.91
CA MET A 212 -5.90 -19.01 -1.80
C MET A 212 -6.87 -20.05 -1.24
N THR A 213 -6.34 -21.07 -0.62
CA THR A 213 -7.08 -21.98 0.25
C THR A 213 -7.40 -21.30 1.58
N ASP A 214 -8.39 -21.81 2.34
CA ASP A 214 -8.78 -21.27 3.65
C ASP A 214 -7.57 -21.19 4.60
N ALA A 215 -6.72 -22.22 4.65
CA ALA A 215 -5.53 -22.24 5.49
C ALA A 215 -4.48 -21.18 5.05
N GLU A 216 -4.33 -20.92 3.73
CA GLU A 216 -3.45 -19.87 3.24
C GLU A 216 -4.02 -18.49 3.53
N THR A 217 -5.34 -18.32 3.45
CA THR A 217 -6.06 -17.08 3.79
C THR A 217 -5.89 -16.74 5.28
N GLU A 218 -6.10 -17.72 6.17
CA GLU A 218 -5.90 -17.55 7.61
C GLU A 218 -4.46 -17.12 7.93
N ARG A 219 -3.47 -17.81 7.35
CA ARG A 219 -2.07 -17.45 7.52
C ARG A 219 -1.72 -16.08 6.96
N THR A 220 -2.37 -15.66 5.86
CA THR A 220 -2.21 -14.31 5.32
C THR A 220 -2.79 -13.27 6.28
N ALA A 221 -3.92 -13.56 6.93
CA ALA A 221 -4.48 -12.70 7.96
C ALA A 221 -3.50 -12.51 9.13
N GLU A 222 -2.92 -13.60 9.64
CA GLU A 222 -1.90 -13.57 10.71
C GLU A 222 -0.69 -12.72 10.28
N LEU A 223 -0.19 -12.92 9.05
CA LEU A 223 0.91 -12.15 8.50
C LEU A 223 0.59 -10.64 8.48
N LEU A 224 -0.56 -10.23 7.93
CA LEU A 224 -0.93 -8.82 7.85
C LEU A 224 -1.14 -8.19 9.23
N LEU A 225 -1.75 -8.91 10.16
CA LEU A 225 -1.90 -8.46 11.54
C LEU A 225 -0.55 -8.29 12.24
N SER A 226 0.44 -9.15 11.96
CA SER A 226 1.79 -9.02 12.52
C SER A 226 2.56 -7.81 11.98
N LEU A 227 2.22 -7.35 10.78
CA LEU A 227 2.82 -6.17 10.14
C LEU A 227 2.16 -4.85 10.59
N ALA A 228 0.89 -4.91 11.00
CA ALA A 228 0.15 -3.74 11.49
C ALA A 228 0.85 -3.11 12.70
N GLY A 229 0.81 -1.79 12.81
CA GLY A 229 1.51 -1.03 13.85
C GLY A 229 2.94 -0.67 13.49
N THR A 230 3.70 -1.59 12.86
CA THR A 230 5.05 -1.30 12.34
C THR A 230 5.02 -0.76 10.92
N HIS A 231 4.03 -1.17 10.15
CA HIS A 231 3.73 -0.69 8.80
C HIS A 231 2.30 -0.19 8.74
N THR A 232 2.03 0.82 7.92
CA THR A 232 0.67 1.19 7.52
C THR A 232 0.24 0.28 6.39
N LEU A 233 -0.96 -0.29 6.48
CA LEU A 233 -1.48 -1.26 5.52
C LEU A 233 -2.80 -0.73 4.94
N MET A 234 -2.90 -0.69 3.62
CA MET A 234 -4.16 -0.50 2.91
C MET A 234 -4.44 -1.75 2.08
N VAL A 235 -5.50 -2.47 2.42
CA VAL A 235 -5.90 -3.73 1.80
C VAL A 235 -7.20 -3.52 1.05
N VAL A 236 -7.17 -3.72 -0.26
CA VAL A 236 -8.38 -3.74 -1.10
C VAL A 236 -8.84 -5.18 -1.17
N GLU A 237 -10.07 -5.44 -0.75
CA GLU A 237 -10.63 -6.80 -0.69
C GLU A 237 -12.13 -6.82 -0.94
N HIS A 238 -12.62 -7.99 -1.31
CA HIS A 238 -14.05 -8.28 -1.48
C HIS A 238 -14.50 -9.49 -0.65
N ASP A 239 -13.56 -10.26 -0.08
CA ASP A 239 -13.83 -11.34 0.86
C ASP A 239 -14.13 -10.76 2.25
N MET A 240 -15.41 -10.82 2.64
CA MET A 240 -15.87 -10.22 3.90
C MET A 240 -15.46 -11.02 5.13
N GLU A 241 -15.14 -12.31 5.00
CA GLU A 241 -14.62 -13.11 6.12
C GLU A 241 -13.18 -12.73 6.41
N PHE A 242 -12.37 -12.58 5.35
CA PHE A 242 -11.01 -12.07 5.48
C PHE A 242 -10.99 -10.63 6.01
N VAL A 243 -11.82 -9.73 5.48
CA VAL A 243 -11.94 -8.36 5.99
C VAL A 243 -12.30 -8.36 7.48
N ARG A 244 -13.23 -9.24 7.92
CA ARG A 244 -13.60 -9.34 9.33
C ARG A 244 -12.43 -9.79 10.21
N ALA A 245 -11.56 -10.65 9.69
CA ALA A 245 -10.42 -11.16 10.42
C ALA A 245 -9.32 -10.11 10.66
N ILE A 246 -9.12 -9.16 9.70
CA ILE A 246 -7.98 -8.26 9.75
C ILE A 246 -8.32 -6.78 9.98
N ALA A 247 -9.53 -6.32 9.60
CA ALA A 247 -9.81 -4.89 9.54
C ALA A 247 -9.86 -4.22 10.91
N GLN A 248 -8.99 -3.24 11.11
CA GLN A 248 -9.12 -2.27 12.21
C GLN A 248 -10.14 -1.19 11.85
N ARG A 249 -10.13 -0.73 10.60
CA ARG A 249 -11.06 0.23 10.04
C ARG A 249 -11.39 -0.13 8.60
N VAL A 250 -12.62 0.11 8.20
CA VAL A 250 -13.13 -0.18 6.85
C VAL A 250 -13.58 1.10 6.19
N THR A 251 -13.20 1.27 4.92
CA THR A 251 -13.71 2.32 4.04
C THR A 251 -14.47 1.65 2.90
N VAL A 252 -15.70 2.08 2.68
CA VAL A 252 -16.53 1.63 1.54
C VAL A 252 -16.44 2.65 0.44
N LEU A 253 -15.98 2.21 -0.74
CA LEU A 253 -16.03 3.01 -1.96
C LEU A 253 -17.25 2.66 -2.80
N HIS A 254 -17.89 3.67 -3.34
CA HIS A 254 -18.97 3.55 -4.31
C HIS A 254 -18.94 4.73 -5.28
N GLU A 255 -19.03 4.46 -6.58
CA GLU A 255 -19.02 5.47 -7.65
C GLU A 255 -17.90 6.53 -7.51
N GLY A 256 -16.68 6.07 -7.15
CA GLY A 256 -15.51 6.92 -7.02
C GLY A 256 -15.48 7.80 -5.76
N ARG A 257 -16.37 7.58 -4.80
CA ARG A 257 -16.47 8.33 -3.53
C ARG A 257 -16.36 7.42 -2.32
N VAL A 258 -15.99 7.98 -1.18
CA VAL A 258 -16.16 7.29 0.11
C VAL A 258 -17.63 7.36 0.49
N LEU A 259 -18.28 6.20 0.57
CA LEU A 259 -19.68 6.07 0.96
C LEU A 259 -19.83 6.02 2.49
N ALA A 260 -19.00 5.22 3.15
CA ALA A 260 -19.00 5.06 4.60
C ALA A 260 -17.60 4.69 5.08
N GLU A 261 -17.29 5.03 6.34
CA GLU A 261 -16.04 4.71 7.00
C GLU A 261 -16.27 4.47 8.49
N GLY A 262 -15.59 3.46 9.06
CA GLY A 262 -15.69 3.13 10.48
C GLY A 262 -15.25 1.71 10.79
N SER A 263 -15.66 1.19 11.94
CA SER A 263 -15.51 -0.25 12.24
C SER A 263 -16.35 -1.08 11.27
N LEU A 264 -15.99 -2.34 11.08
CA LEU A 264 -16.78 -3.24 10.23
C LEU A 264 -18.26 -3.28 10.63
N GLN A 265 -18.54 -3.27 11.95
CA GLN A 265 -19.92 -3.28 12.45
C GLN A 265 -20.69 -2.00 12.08
N GLN A 266 -20.05 -0.82 12.18
CA GLN A 266 -20.64 0.45 11.81
C GLN A 266 -20.95 0.50 10.31
N VAL A 267 -20.01 0.05 9.49
CA VAL A 267 -20.18 0.02 8.03
C VAL A 267 -21.27 -0.96 7.60
N GLN A 268 -21.36 -2.14 8.23
CA GLN A 268 -22.42 -3.12 7.95
C GLN A 268 -23.82 -2.66 8.38
N ALA A 269 -23.91 -1.76 9.36
CA ALA A 269 -25.17 -1.18 9.83
C ALA A 269 -25.60 0.07 9.04
N ASP A 270 -24.75 0.62 8.17
CA ASP A 270 -25.08 1.79 7.34
C ASP A 270 -26.04 1.39 6.21
N GLU A 271 -27.25 1.95 6.22
CA GLU A 271 -28.32 1.65 5.25
C GLU A 271 -27.85 1.87 3.80
N ARG A 272 -27.04 2.90 3.54
CA ARG A 272 -26.50 3.20 2.21
C ARG A 272 -25.57 2.09 1.72
N VAL A 273 -24.77 1.51 2.61
CA VAL A 273 -23.89 0.38 2.30
C VAL A 273 -24.72 -0.86 2.00
N VAL A 274 -25.75 -1.13 2.82
CA VAL A 274 -26.68 -2.26 2.61
C VAL A 274 -27.36 -2.14 1.24
N GLU A 275 -27.85 -0.97 0.86
CA GLU A 275 -28.47 -0.73 -0.46
C GLU A 275 -27.51 -1.03 -1.62
N VAL A 276 -26.26 -0.56 -1.54
CA VAL A 276 -25.24 -0.77 -2.57
C VAL A 276 -24.90 -2.25 -2.75
N TYR A 277 -24.81 -3.03 -1.67
CA TYR A 277 -24.47 -4.45 -1.73
C TYR A 277 -25.67 -5.36 -2.03
N LEU A 278 -26.89 -4.98 -1.66
CA LEU A 278 -28.12 -5.74 -1.93
C LEU A 278 -28.80 -5.37 -3.25
N GLY A 279 -28.33 -4.31 -3.93
CA GLY A 279 -28.86 -3.90 -5.24
C GLY A 279 -30.31 -3.42 -5.18
N ARG A 280 -30.71 -2.75 -4.10
CA ARG A 280 -32.07 -2.17 -3.94
C ARG A 280 -32.06 -0.70 -4.20
#